data_efc96ffefc016f1c307882208e2d5aed
#
_entry.id   efc96ffefc016f1c307882208e2d5aed
#
_cell.length_a   1.000
_cell.length_b   1.000
_cell.length_c   1.000
_cell.angle_alpha   90.00
_cell.angle_beta   90.00
_cell.angle_gamma   90.00
#
_symmetry.space_group_name_H-M   'P 1'
#
loop_
_entity.id
_entity.type
_entity.pdbx_description
1 polymer ?
#
loop_
_entity_poly.entity_id
_entity_poly.type
_entity_poly.pdbx_seq_one_letter_code
_entity_poly.pdbx_strand_id
1 'polypeptide(L)'
;MKHRPVVLKFGTGILAREGGCSLDTTQFGRLCADIAAMSAEGIPCVVVSSAAVAAGVDALGLQKRPADLAGKQACAAVGQPALMGAYTRHLAPHGLRPAQLLLTHDDI
;
A
#
# COMPACT_ATOMS: atom_id res chain seq x y z
N MET A 1 -5.78 -0.62 -25.42
CA MET A 1 -4.84 0.09 -24.55
C MET A 1 -3.54 0.36 -25.29
N LYS A 2 -3.11 1.60 -25.34
CA LYS A 2 -1.89 1.98 -26.08
C LYS A 2 -0.60 1.60 -25.35
N HIS A 3 -0.67 1.47 -24.02
CA HIS A 3 0.48 1.15 -23.19
C HIS A 3 0.27 -0.14 -22.42
N ARG A 4 1.36 -0.87 -22.24
CA ARG A 4 1.34 -2.04 -21.37
C ARG A 4 1.28 -1.59 -19.92
N PRO A 5 0.61 -2.36 -19.04
CA PRO A 5 0.63 -2.05 -17.61
C PRO A 5 2.06 -2.05 -17.06
N VAL A 6 2.32 -1.12 -16.18
CA VAL A 6 3.56 -1.07 -15.41
C VAL A 6 3.26 -1.60 -14.02
N VAL A 7 4.06 -2.56 -13.56
CA VAL A 7 3.95 -3.11 -12.22
C VAL A 7 4.93 -2.39 -11.31
N LEU A 8 4.39 -1.75 -10.26
CA LEU A 8 5.19 -1.04 -9.27
C LEU A 8 5.15 -1.84 -7.97
N LYS A 9 6.29 -2.19 -7.44
CA LYS A 9 6.38 -2.92 -6.19
C LYS A 9 6.84 -1.99 -5.08
N PHE A 10 5.99 -1.79 -4.09
CA PHE A 10 6.28 -0.96 -2.92
C PHE A 10 6.37 -1.86 -1.69
N GLY A 11 7.60 -2.15 -1.28
CA GLY A 11 7.86 -2.95 -0.10
C GLY A 11 7.65 -2.16 1.20
N THR A 12 7.64 -2.86 2.32
CA THR A 12 7.48 -2.25 3.64
C THR A 12 8.55 -1.20 3.93
N GLY A 13 9.79 -1.45 3.48
CA GLY A 13 10.88 -0.50 3.69
C GLY A 13 10.70 0.83 2.98
N ILE A 14 9.83 0.88 1.96
CA ILE A 14 9.50 2.12 1.24
C ILE A 14 8.31 2.82 1.87
N LEU A 15 7.27 2.06 2.25
CA LEU A 15 5.99 2.62 2.67
C LEU A 15 5.87 2.85 4.17
N ALA A 16 6.64 2.14 4.97
CA ALA A 16 6.59 2.26 6.42
C ALA A 16 7.72 3.14 6.93
N ARG A 17 7.47 3.82 8.05
CA ARG A 17 8.51 4.51 8.79
C ARG A 17 9.50 3.51 9.36
N GLU A 18 10.66 4.01 9.73
CA GLU A 18 11.67 3.20 10.41
C GLU A 18 11.04 2.47 11.60
N GLY A 19 11.38 1.20 11.76
CA GLY A 19 10.77 0.34 12.78
C GLY A 19 9.52 -0.40 12.31
N GLY A 20 8.89 0.03 11.20
CA GLY A 20 7.75 -0.68 10.62
C GLY A 20 6.47 -0.62 11.45
N CYS A 21 6.28 0.43 12.25
CA CYS A 21 5.13 0.57 13.14
C CYS A 21 4.09 1.57 12.64
N SER A 22 4.33 2.24 11.53
CA SER A 22 3.39 3.18 10.92
C SER A 22 3.73 3.41 9.46
N LEU A 23 2.80 3.99 8.71
CA LEU A 23 3.01 4.33 7.32
C LEU A 23 3.68 5.69 7.22
N ASP A 24 4.57 5.84 6.23
CA ASP A 24 5.23 7.11 5.92
C ASP A 24 4.36 7.89 4.94
N THR A 25 3.58 8.84 5.47
CA THR A 25 2.62 9.61 4.67
C THR A 25 3.29 10.49 3.61
N THR A 26 4.48 11.01 3.89
CA THR A 26 5.24 11.80 2.92
C THR A 26 5.65 10.95 1.73
N GLN A 27 6.15 9.75 1.99
CA GLN A 27 6.54 8.82 0.94
C GLN A 27 5.32 8.34 0.15
N PHE A 28 4.19 8.08 0.80
CA PHE A 28 2.93 7.76 0.13
C PHE A 28 2.53 8.85 -0.85
N GLY A 29 2.61 10.11 -0.43
CA GLY A 29 2.28 11.24 -1.28
C GLY A 29 3.15 11.29 -2.53
N ARG A 30 4.45 11.06 -2.39
CA ARG A 30 5.40 11.03 -3.51
C ARG A 30 5.08 9.91 -4.50
N LEU A 31 4.87 8.71 -3.99
CA LEU A 31 4.61 7.55 -4.83
C LEU A 31 3.27 7.68 -5.55
N CYS A 32 2.26 8.20 -4.89
CA CYS A 32 0.96 8.43 -5.53
C CYS A 32 1.03 9.54 -6.59
N ALA A 33 1.86 10.56 -6.38
CA ALA A 33 2.10 11.58 -7.41
C ALA A 33 2.77 10.96 -8.65
N ASP A 34 3.71 10.04 -8.45
CA ASP A 34 4.37 9.35 -9.57
C ASP A 34 3.37 8.45 -10.33
N ILE A 35 2.50 7.74 -9.61
CA ILE A 35 1.43 6.95 -10.22
C ILE A 35 0.51 7.86 -11.04
N ALA A 36 0.15 9.01 -10.48
CA ALA A 36 -0.72 9.96 -11.18
C ALA A 36 -0.08 10.50 -12.46
N ALA A 37 1.22 10.78 -12.42
CA ALA A 37 1.96 11.25 -13.60
C ALA A 37 1.94 10.19 -14.70
N MET A 38 2.16 8.92 -14.38
CA MET A 38 2.07 7.83 -15.35
C MET A 38 0.66 7.66 -15.89
N SER A 39 -0.34 7.73 -15.02
CA SER A 39 -1.74 7.62 -15.41
C SER A 39 -2.13 8.73 -16.37
N ALA A 40 -1.64 9.96 -16.16
CA ALA A 40 -1.89 11.09 -17.05
C ALA A 40 -1.31 10.88 -18.46
N GLU A 41 -0.28 10.07 -18.57
CA GLU A 41 0.31 9.68 -19.86
C GLU A 41 -0.39 8.47 -20.50
N GLY A 42 -1.45 7.97 -19.87
CA GLY A 42 -2.18 6.80 -20.35
C GLY A 42 -1.53 5.47 -20.00
N ILE A 43 -0.58 5.46 -19.07
CA ILE A 43 0.10 4.25 -18.63
C ILE A 43 -0.67 3.65 -17.44
N PRO A 44 -1.28 2.47 -17.61
CA PRO A 44 -1.96 1.82 -16.48
C PRO A 44 -0.95 1.27 -15.48
N CYS A 45 -1.21 1.47 -14.21
CA CYS A 45 -0.32 1.02 -13.14
C CYS A 45 -0.98 -0.07 -12.32
N VAL A 46 -0.22 -1.12 -12.06
CA VAL A 46 -0.58 -2.17 -11.10
C VAL A 46 0.42 -2.07 -9.95
N VAL A 47 -0.08 -1.83 -8.76
CA VAL A 47 0.77 -1.67 -7.57
C VAL A 47 0.74 -2.97 -6.77
N VAL A 48 1.91 -3.51 -6.50
CA VAL A 48 2.10 -4.61 -5.55
C VAL A 48 2.65 -4.01 -4.28
N SER A 49 1.86 -4.06 -3.23
CA SER A 49 2.16 -3.30 -2.02
C SER A 49 2.25 -4.20 -0.79
N SER A 50 3.26 -3.98 0.02
CA SER A 50 3.39 -4.54 1.36
C SER A 50 2.90 -3.50 2.38
N ALA A 51 3.33 -3.59 3.61
CA ALA A 51 3.06 -2.63 4.68
C ALA A 51 1.69 -2.75 5.38
N ALA A 52 0.90 -3.78 5.08
CA ALA A 52 -0.35 -4.02 5.81
C ALA A 52 -0.09 -4.27 7.31
N VAL A 53 0.98 -4.99 7.65
CA VAL A 53 1.34 -5.24 9.05
C VAL A 53 1.68 -3.92 9.76
N ALA A 54 2.49 -3.06 9.14
CA ALA A 54 2.84 -1.77 9.71
C ALA A 54 1.61 -0.90 9.94
N ALA A 55 0.70 -0.87 8.97
CA ALA A 55 -0.56 -0.14 9.10
C ALA A 55 -1.42 -0.68 10.25
N GLY A 56 -1.42 -2.01 10.43
CA GLY A 56 -2.15 -2.66 11.51
C GLY A 56 -1.55 -2.38 12.89
N VAL A 57 -0.23 -2.39 13.00
CA VAL A 57 0.47 -2.03 14.24
C VAL A 57 0.06 -0.63 14.69
N ASP A 58 0.06 0.31 13.76
CA ASP A 58 -0.37 1.69 14.03
C ASP A 58 -1.85 1.75 14.42
N ALA A 59 -2.72 1.12 13.64
CA ALA A 59 -4.16 1.13 13.88
C ALA A 59 -4.54 0.51 15.23
N LEU A 60 -3.81 -0.53 15.66
CA LEU A 60 -4.04 -1.19 16.94
C LEU A 60 -3.32 -0.51 18.11
N GLY A 61 -2.52 0.51 17.84
CA GLY A 61 -1.80 1.23 18.88
C GLY A 61 -0.69 0.42 19.53
N LEU A 62 -0.12 -0.55 18.81
CA LEU A 62 0.97 -1.36 19.35
C LEU A 62 2.29 -0.59 19.28
N GLN A 63 3.17 -0.84 20.25
CA GLN A 63 4.46 -0.15 20.29
C GLN A 63 5.52 -0.81 19.41
N LYS A 64 5.32 -2.06 19.03
CA LYS A 64 6.25 -2.80 18.18
C LYS A 64 5.51 -3.86 17.38
N ARG A 65 6.15 -4.30 16.32
CA ARG A 65 5.61 -5.37 15.48
C ARG A 65 5.58 -6.69 16.25
N PRO A 66 4.49 -7.48 16.12
CA PRO A 66 4.46 -8.82 16.70
C PRO A 66 5.55 -9.71 16.10
N ALA A 67 6.11 -10.58 16.93
CA ALA A 67 7.11 -11.55 16.47
C ALA A 67 6.46 -12.84 15.96
N ASP A 68 5.28 -13.17 16.45
CA ASP A 68 4.58 -14.41 16.10
C ASP A 68 3.73 -14.24 14.84
N LEU A 69 3.44 -15.37 14.18
CA LEU A 69 2.66 -15.37 12.95
C LEU A 69 1.23 -14.88 13.18
N ALA A 70 0.58 -15.36 14.23
CA ALA A 70 -0.80 -14.97 14.54
C ALA A 70 -0.93 -13.46 14.74
N GLY A 71 0.02 -12.85 15.46
CA GLY A 71 0.05 -11.41 15.66
C GLY A 71 0.26 -10.63 14.36
N LYS A 72 1.17 -11.11 13.51
CA LYS A 72 1.40 -10.49 12.19
C LYS A 72 0.16 -10.59 11.30
N GLN A 73 -0.51 -11.73 11.30
CA GLN A 73 -1.73 -11.93 10.52
C GLN A 73 -2.86 -11.02 11.01
N ALA A 74 -3.00 -10.87 12.33
CA ALA A 74 -4.00 -9.97 12.91
C ALA A 74 -3.72 -8.52 12.51
N CYS A 75 -2.46 -8.09 12.60
CA CYS A 75 -2.07 -6.75 12.17
C CYS A 75 -2.32 -6.54 10.69
N ALA A 76 -2.02 -7.52 9.84
CA ALA A 76 -2.26 -7.42 8.40
C ALA A 76 -3.75 -7.29 8.09
N ALA A 77 -4.59 -8.05 8.79
CA ALA A 77 -6.04 -8.01 8.58
C ALA A 77 -6.64 -6.66 8.97
N VAL A 78 -6.18 -6.07 10.06
CA VAL A 78 -6.61 -4.73 10.48
C VAL A 78 -5.98 -3.66 9.59
N GLY A 79 -4.74 -3.87 9.19
CA GLY A 79 -3.95 -2.89 8.45
C GLY A 79 -4.31 -2.78 6.98
N GLN A 80 -4.82 -3.84 6.36
CA GLN A 80 -5.11 -3.81 4.92
C GLN A 80 -6.16 -2.74 4.57
N PRO A 81 -7.28 -2.60 5.27
CA PRO A 81 -8.20 -1.48 5.01
C PRO A 81 -7.55 -0.12 5.24
N ALA A 82 -6.69 0.01 6.24
CA ALA A 82 -5.97 1.26 6.50
C ALA A 82 -4.99 1.59 5.37
N LEU A 83 -4.29 0.60 4.84
CA LEU A 83 -3.39 0.76 3.71
C LEU A 83 -4.15 1.20 2.46
N MET A 84 -5.28 0.55 2.16
CA MET A 84 -6.14 0.93 1.04
C MET A 84 -6.70 2.35 1.23
N GLY A 85 -7.06 2.71 2.46
CA GLY A 85 -7.47 4.07 2.80
C GLY A 85 -6.39 5.11 2.53
N ALA A 86 -5.13 4.77 2.81
CA ALA A 86 -4.00 5.65 2.52
C ALA A 86 -3.85 5.88 1.01
N TYR A 87 -3.92 4.82 0.20
CA TYR A 87 -3.90 4.97 -1.25
C TYR A 87 -5.07 5.83 -1.73
N THR A 88 -6.26 5.59 -1.22
CA THR A 88 -7.45 6.37 -1.60
C THR A 88 -7.24 7.85 -1.31
N ARG A 89 -6.77 8.19 -0.11
CA ARG A 89 -6.56 9.60 0.28
C ARG A 89 -5.48 10.29 -0.56
N HIS A 90 -4.40 9.58 -0.86
CA HIS A 90 -3.29 10.17 -1.60
C HIS A 90 -3.50 10.21 -3.12
N LEU A 91 -4.37 9.35 -3.64
CA LEU A 91 -4.72 9.36 -5.06
C LEU A 91 -5.88 10.29 -5.39
N ALA A 92 -6.78 10.54 -4.44
CA ALA A 92 -7.96 11.37 -4.66
C ALA A 92 -7.64 12.78 -5.18
N PRO A 93 -6.60 13.49 -4.66
CA PRO A 93 -6.25 14.82 -5.19
C PRO A 93 -5.86 14.81 -6.67
N HIS A 94 -5.46 13.66 -7.20
CA HIS A 94 -5.09 13.49 -8.61
C HIS A 94 -6.24 12.95 -9.46
N GLY A 95 -7.44 12.84 -8.88
CA GLY A 95 -8.61 12.31 -9.59
C GLY A 95 -8.59 10.80 -9.81
N LEU A 96 -7.76 10.08 -9.07
CA LEU A 96 -7.62 8.64 -9.21
C LEU A 96 -8.26 7.89 -8.06
N ARG A 97 -8.71 6.68 -8.35
CA ARG A 97 -9.31 5.78 -7.37
C ARG A 97 -8.63 4.42 -7.45
N PRO A 98 -8.11 3.89 -6.36
CA PRO A 98 -7.54 2.56 -6.37
C PRO A 98 -8.63 1.49 -6.34
N ALA A 99 -8.33 0.33 -6.92
CA ALA A 99 -9.13 -0.87 -6.79
C ALA A 99 -8.21 -1.98 -6.31
N GLN A 100 -8.68 -2.76 -5.34
CA GLN A 100 -7.90 -3.85 -4.78
C GLN A 100 -8.20 -5.14 -5.50
N LEU A 101 -7.14 -5.86 -5.87
CA LEU A 101 -7.23 -7.22 -6.38
C LEU A 101 -6.79 -8.18 -5.27
N LEU A 102 -7.62 -9.16 -5.01
CA LEU A 102 -7.32 -10.22 -4.07
C LEU A 102 -6.96 -11.48 -4.86
N LEU A 103 -5.71 -11.92 -4.72
CA LEU A 103 -5.22 -13.08 -5.45
C LEU A 103 -5.29 -14.31 -4.57
N THR A 104 -5.67 -15.44 -5.16
CA THR A 104 -5.60 -16.74 -4.52
C THR A 104 -4.26 -17.38 -4.85
N HIS A 105 -3.94 -18.47 -4.16
CA HIS A 105 -2.73 -19.24 -4.45
C HIS A 105 -2.72 -19.75 -5.90
N ASP A 106 -3.90 -20.05 -6.47
CA ASP A 106 -4.04 -20.53 -7.84
C ASP A 106 -3.78 -19.45 -8.89
N ASP A 107 -3.81 -18.19 -8.53
CA ASP A 107 -3.58 -17.08 -9.46
C ASP A 107 -2.09 -16.74 -9.65
N ILE A 108 -1.22 -17.38 -8.89
CA ILE A 108 0.21 -17.05 -8.87
C ILE A 108 1.03 -18.03 -9.72
#